data_7a219902e56c26925d019b4d61462f7a
#
_entry.id   7a219902e56c26925d019b4d61462f7a
#
_cell.length_a   1.000
_cell.length_b   1.000
_cell.length_c   1.000
_cell.angle_alpha   90.00
_cell.angle_beta   90.00
_cell.angle_gamma   90.00
#
_symmetry.space_group_name_H-M   'P 1'
#
loop_
_entity.id
_entity.type
_entity.pdbx_description
1 polymer ?
#
loop_
_entity_poly.entity_id
_entity_poly.type
_entity_poly.pdbx_seq_one_letter_code
_entity_poly.pdbx_strand_id
1 'polypeptide(L)'
;MMPALTSQETKQLLAFQTNEITEHHIYHQLSLLQKNENNRRILTELAAEESGHYQLLKTYTQKEVGPKKGKVRFYVWIARLFGLTFSIKLMENSEKYAQEAYRQTHLEDLQKIARDEEIHESRLIELIDEEGLNYMSSVVLGLNDALVEFT
;
A
#
# COMPACT_ATOMS: atom_id res chain seq x y z
N MET A 1 -27.48 3.93 15.86
CA MET A 1 -28.11 3.54 14.57
C MET A 1 -27.20 3.99 13.46
N MET A 2 -26.79 3.07 12.59
CA MET A 2 -25.99 3.45 11.43
C MET A 2 -26.86 4.25 10.44
N PRO A 3 -26.30 5.31 9.81
CA PRO A 3 -27.05 6.05 8.81
C PRO A 3 -27.41 5.14 7.63
N ALA A 4 -28.59 5.32 7.07
CA ALA A 4 -29.02 4.61 5.87
C ALA A 4 -28.15 5.07 4.69
N LEU A 5 -27.34 4.19 4.15
CA LEU A 5 -26.46 4.45 3.02
C LEU A 5 -27.26 4.41 1.71
N THR A 6 -26.97 5.33 0.81
CA THR A 6 -27.46 5.27 -0.56
C THR A 6 -26.78 4.12 -1.33
N SER A 7 -27.35 3.71 -2.45
CA SER A 7 -26.75 2.70 -3.32
C SER A 7 -25.37 3.12 -3.84
N GLN A 8 -25.17 4.40 -4.10
CA GLN A 8 -23.88 4.95 -4.54
C GLN A 8 -22.82 4.93 -3.44
N GLU A 9 -23.19 5.33 -2.22
CA GLU A 9 -22.30 5.26 -1.05
C GLU A 9 -21.91 3.81 -0.73
N THR A 10 -22.87 2.89 -0.77
CA THR A 10 -22.58 1.45 -0.58
C THR A 10 -21.57 0.93 -1.59
N LYS A 11 -21.73 1.29 -2.87
CA LYS A 11 -20.79 0.91 -3.93
C LYS A 11 -19.39 1.48 -3.70
N GLN A 12 -19.30 2.74 -3.26
CA GLN A 12 -18.04 3.40 -2.94
C GLN A 12 -17.37 2.74 -1.74
N LEU A 13 -18.11 2.45 -0.66
CA LEU A 13 -17.57 1.77 0.51
C LEU A 13 -17.08 0.35 0.20
N LEU A 14 -17.77 -0.38 -0.67
CA LEU A 14 -17.29 -1.69 -1.14
C LEU A 14 -15.99 -1.60 -1.95
N ALA A 15 -15.82 -0.55 -2.74
CA ALA A 15 -14.57 -0.30 -3.45
C ALA A 15 -13.42 0.00 -2.47
N PHE A 16 -13.66 0.83 -1.46
CA PHE A 16 -12.70 1.10 -0.39
C PHE A 16 -12.37 -0.17 0.38
N GLN A 17 -13.37 -0.92 0.81
CA GLN A 17 -13.17 -2.19 1.52
C GLN A 17 -12.32 -3.18 0.72
N THR A 18 -12.51 -3.24 -0.60
CA THR A 18 -11.67 -4.06 -1.49
C THR A 18 -10.23 -3.56 -1.53
N ASN A 19 -10.01 -2.24 -1.51
CA ASN A 19 -8.66 -1.67 -1.45
C ASN A 19 -7.96 -2.04 -0.13
N GLU A 20 -8.60 -1.85 1.02
CA GLU A 20 -8.03 -2.16 2.33
C GLU A 20 -7.59 -3.63 2.42
N ILE A 21 -8.44 -4.57 2.02
CA ILE A 21 -8.06 -6.00 2.06
C ILE A 21 -6.97 -6.33 1.03
N THR A 22 -6.93 -5.63 -0.09
CA THR A 22 -5.87 -5.78 -1.09
C THR A 22 -4.53 -5.30 -0.52
N GLU A 23 -4.50 -4.13 0.11
CA GLU A 23 -3.31 -3.55 0.75
C GLU A 23 -2.84 -4.40 1.93
N HIS A 24 -3.76 -4.90 2.75
CA HIS A 24 -3.43 -5.87 3.78
C HIS A 24 -2.62 -7.05 3.22
N HIS A 25 -3.08 -7.65 2.14
CA HIS A 25 -2.37 -8.78 1.52
C HIS A 25 -1.04 -8.36 0.89
N ILE A 26 -0.95 -7.18 0.29
CA ILE A 26 0.31 -6.65 -0.27
C ILE A 26 1.34 -6.49 0.85
N TYR A 27 1.04 -5.73 1.91
CA TYR A 27 1.96 -5.49 3.01
C TYR A 27 2.36 -6.79 3.71
N HIS A 28 1.41 -7.70 3.92
CA HIS A 28 1.72 -9.01 4.50
C HIS A 28 2.70 -9.80 3.63
N GLN A 29 2.46 -9.90 2.33
CA GLN A 29 3.36 -10.61 1.42
C GLN A 29 4.74 -9.93 1.33
N LEU A 30 4.79 -8.60 1.28
CA LEU A 30 6.04 -7.85 1.28
C LEU A 30 6.82 -8.05 2.59
N SER A 31 6.14 -8.14 3.74
CA SER A 31 6.78 -8.41 5.04
C SER A 31 7.51 -9.75 5.06
N LEU A 32 6.93 -10.77 4.44
CA LEU A 32 7.53 -12.11 4.36
C LEU A 32 8.80 -12.15 3.50
N LEU A 33 8.98 -11.21 2.59
CA LEU A 33 10.16 -11.09 1.73
C LEU A 33 11.31 -10.33 2.40
N GLN A 34 11.07 -9.64 3.52
CA GLN A 34 12.06 -8.78 4.14
C GLN A 34 13.04 -9.58 5.00
N LYS A 35 14.34 -9.36 4.80
CA LYS A 35 15.42 -9.82 5.68
C LYS A 35 15.65 -8.86 6.84
N ASN A 36 15.47 -7.56 6.61
CA ASN A 36 15.58 -6.52 7.62
C ASN A 36 14.38 -6.61 8.57
N GLU A 37 14.65 -6.81 9.85
CA GLU A 37 13.59 -6.98 10.87
C GLU A 37 12.76 -5.72 11.08
N ASN A 38 13.36 -4.53 10.97
CA ASN A 38 12.63 -3.28 11.08
C ASN A 38 11.61 -3.13 9.94
N ASN A 39 12.03 -3.42 8.70
CA ASN A 39 11.13 -3.42 7.55
C ASN A 39 10.00 -4.43 7.72
N ARG A 40 10.33 -5.64 8.17
CA ARG A 40 9.33 -6.69 8.42
C ARG A 40 8.32 -6.24 9.46
N ARG A 41 8.78 -5.65 10.57
CA ARG A 41 7.90 -5.15 11.64
C ARG A 41 6.96 -4.06 11.11
N ILE A 42 7.48 -3.04 10.42
CA ILE A 42 6.68 -1.94 9.89
C ILE A 42 5.60 -2.48 8.94
N LEU A 43 5.97 -3.33 7.98
CA LEU A 43 5.02 -3.90 7.02
C LEU A 43 3.98 -4.82 7.67
N THR A 44 4.36 -5.57 8.71
CA THR A 44 3.42 -6.41 9.46
C THR A 44 2.40 -5.56 10.23
N GLU A 45 2.85 -4.48 10.85
CA GLU A 45 1.98 -3.55 11.57
C GLU A 45 1.02 -2.85 10.60
N LEU A 46 1.50 -2.35 9.46
CA LEU A 46 0.67 -1.76 8.41
C LEU A 46 -0.37 -2.76 7.90
N ALA A 47 0.02 -4.01 7.62
CA ALA A 47 -0.92 -5.04 7.20
C ALA A 47 -2.03 -5.28 8.23
N ALA A 48 -1.72 -5.25 9.53
CA ALA A 48 -2.71 -5.38 10.59
C ALA A 48 -3.67 -4.17 10.65
N GLU A 49 -3.17 -2.96 10.44
CA GLU A 49 -3.98 -1.74 10.41
C GLU A 49 -4.95 -1.74 9.21
N GLU A 50 -4.49 -2.14 8.01
CA GLU A 50 -5.38 -2.29 6.84
C GLU A 50 -6.48 -3.34 7.06
N SER A 51 -6.16 -4.42 7.75
CA SER A 51 -7.18 -5.39 8.17
C SER A 51 -8.21 -4.76 9.12
N GLY A 52 -7.77 -3.87 10.01
CA GLY A 52 -8.66 -3.09 10.88
C GLY A 52 -9.59 -2.16 10.09
N HIS A 53 -9.06 -1.43 9.11
CA HIS A 53 -9.85 -0.58 8.21
C HIS A 53 -10.89 -1.40 7.42
N TYR A 54 -10.49 -2.57 6.89
CA TYR A 54 -11.41 -3.49 6.25
C TYR A 54 -12.57 -3.90 7.17
N GLN A 55 -12.28 -4.29 8.42
CA GLN A 55 -13.32 -4.67 9.37
C GLN A 55 -14.27 -3.51 9.70
N LEU A 56 -13.73 -2.31 9.84
CA LEU A 56 -14.52 -1.11 10.06
C LEU A 56 -15.48 -0.86 8.89
N LEU A 57 -14.99 -0.89 7.65
CA LEU A 57 -15.81 -0.72 6.45
C LEU A 57 -16.86 -1.82 6.31
N LYS A 58 -16.52 -3.07 6.69
CA LYS A 58 -17.45 -4.19 6.72
C LYS A 58 -18.64 -3.96 7.65
N THR A 59 -18.46 -3.21 8.74
CA THR A 59 -19.59 -2.86 9.62
C THR A 59 -20.65 -2.02 8.91
N TYR A 60 -20.25 -1.19 7.94
CA TYR A 60 -21.16 -0.37 7.14
C TYR A 60 -21.77 -1.14 5.97
N THR A 61 -20.95 -1.89 5.24
CA THR A 61 -21.39 -2.59 4.01
C THR A 61 -22.15 -3.87 4.29
N GLN A 62 -21.93 -4.48 5.45
CA GLN A 62 -22.46 -5.81 5.84
C GLN A 62 -22.13 -6.90 4.81
N LYS A 63 -21.05 -6.73 4.05
CA LYS A 63 -20.61 -7.67 3.01
C LYS A 63 -19.16 -8.05 3.20
N GLU A 64 -18.82 -9.24 2.75
CA GLU A 64 -17.42 -9.67 2.62
C GLU A 64 -16.96 -9.48 1.19
N VAL A 65 -15.76 -8.94 1.03
CA VAL A 65 -15.10 -8.81 -0.26
C VAL A 65 -13.67 -9.34 -0.16
N GLY A 66 -13.19 -9.95 -1.23
CA GLY A 66 -11.82 -10.45 -1.30
C GLY A 66 -10.86 -9.45 -1.94
N PRO A 67 -9.55 -9.69 -1.79
CA PRO A 67 -8.53 -8.86 -2.39
C PRO A 67 -8.49 -9.00 -3.92
N LYS A 68 -7.98 -7.98 -4.59
CA LYS A 68 -7.61 -8.04 -6.00
C LYS A 68 -6.29 -8.83 -6.14
N LYS A 69 -6.38 -10.14 -6.28
CA LYS A 69 -5.23 -11.06 -6.30
C LYS A 69 -4.18 -10.71 -7.37
N GLY A 70 -4.62 -10.25 -8.54
CA GLY A 70 -3.72 -9.80 -9.60
C GLY A 70 -2.88 -8.59 -9.18
N LYS A 71 -3.48 -7.63 -8.48
CA LYS A 71 -2.83 -6.46 -7.94
C LYS A 71 -1.79 -6.84 -6.87
N VAL A 72 -2.15 -7.75 -5.96
CA VAL A 72 -1.22 -8.28 -4.94
C VAL A 72 0.00 -8.92 -5.61
N ARG A 73 -0.21 -9.82 -6.56
CA ARG A 73 0.88 -10.48 -7.29
C ARG A 73 1.76 -9.50 -8.05
N PHE A 74 1.17 -8.48 -8.66
CA PHE A 74 1.90 -7.45 -9.40
C PHE A 74 2.87 -6.69 -8.48
N TYR A 75 2.42 -6.15 -7.35
CA TYR A 75 3.30 -5.41 -6.45
C TYR A 75 4.36 -6.27 -5.78
N VAL A 76 4.05 -7.52 -5.44
CA VAL A 76 5.03 -8.48 -4.93
C VAL A 76 6.11 -8.78 -5.99
N TRP A 77 5.71 -8.95 -7.24
CA TRP A 77 6.63 -9.18 -8.36
C TRP A 77 7.52 -7.95 -8.61
N ILE A 78 6.94 -6.75 -8.62
CA ILE A 78 7.69 -5.49 -8.73
C ILE A 78 8.71 -5.34 -7.60
N ALA A 79 8.33 -5.66 -6.36
CA ALA A 79 9.24 -5.61 -5.21
C ALA A 79 10.43 -6.56 -5.37
N ARG A 80 10.21 -7.74 -5.93
CA ARG A 80 11.28 -8.72 -6.20
C ARG A 80 12.24 -8.27 -7.29
N LEU A 81 11.76 -7.55 -8.30
CA LEU A 81 12.58 -7.11 -9.44
C LEU A 81 13.28 -5.77 -9.19
N PHE A 82 12.57 -4.81 -8.63
CA PHE A 82 13.00 -3.40 -8.53
C PHE A 82 13.19 -2.92 -7.10
N GLY A 83 12.92 -3.78 -6.12
CA GLY A 83 13.06 -3.48 -4.71
C GLY A 83 11.78 -2.96 -4.04
N LEU A 84 11.81 -3.02 -2.71
CA LEU A 84 10.68 -2.68 -1.85
C LEU A 84 10.22 -1.23 -2.04
N THR A 85 11.16 -0.29 -1.98
CA THR A 85 10.85 1.16 -2.07
C THR A 85 10.16 1.52 -3.39
N PHE A 86 10.61 0.94 -4.50
CA PHE A 86 9.99 1.18 -5.80
C PHE A 86 8.55 0.67 -5.85
N SER A 87 8.32 -0.56 -5.38
CA SER A 87 6.97 -1.16 -5.34
C SER A 87 6.01 -0.33 -4.49
N ILE A 88 6.42 0.10 -3.31
CA ILE A 88 5.62 0.91 -2.41
C ILE A 88 5.30 2.27 -3.02
N LYS A 89 6.28 2.97 -3.59
CA LYS A 89 6.03 4.26 -4.25
C LYS A 89 5.06 4.14 -5.43
N LEU A 90 5.15 3.06 -6.19
CA LEU A 90 4.23 2.80 -7.29
C LEU A 90 2.81 2.57 -6.77
N MET A 91 2.67 1.83 -5.67
CA MET A 91 1.39 1.59 -5.02
C MET A 91 0.78 2.88 -4.46
N GLU A 92 1.53 3.67 -3.71
CA GLU A 92 1.08 4.96 -3.15
C GLU A 92 0.59 5.92 -4.25
N ASN A 93 1.30 6.02 -5.36
CA ASN A 93 0.88 6.88 -6.46
C ASN A 93 -0.47 6.45 -7.05
N SER A 94 -0.76 5.15 -7.06
CA SER A 94 -2.04 4.63 -7.56
C SER A 94 -3.22 4.89 -6.61
N GLU A 95 -2.96 5.22 -5.34
CA GLU A 95 -3.96 5.31 -4.28
C GLU A 95 -4.32 6.73 -3.84
N LYS A 96 -3.59 7.73 -4.32
CA LYS A 96 -3.87 9.15 -3.99
C LYS A 96 -5.31 9.58 -4.25
N TYR A 97 -5.95 9.05 -5.28
CA TYR A 97 -7.34 9.33 -5.60
C TYR A 97 -8.32 8.72 -4.60
N ALA A 98 -8.01 7.53 -4.07
CA ALA A 98 -8.84 6.89 -3.05
C ALA A 98 -8.79 7.67 -1.74
N GLN A 99 -7.62 8.12 -1.31
CA GLN A 99 -7.45 8.94 -0.10
C GLN A 99 -8.25 10.24 -0.16
N GLU A 100 -8.25 10.93 -1.30
CA GLU A 100 -9.03 12.15 -1.46
C GLU A 100 -10.54 11.88 -1.34
N ALA A 101 -11.02 10.76 -1.88
CA ALA A 101 -12.41 10.35 -1.76
C ALA A 101 -12.80 10.05 -0.30
N TYR A 102 -11.91 9.46 0.51
CA TYR A 102 -12.13 9.28 1.96
C TYR A 102 -12.30 10.62 2.70
N ARG A 103 -11.50 11.62 2.37
CA ARG A 103 -11.55 12.95 3.00
C ARG A 103 -12.86 13.69 2.74
N GLN A 104 -13.46 13.47 1.58
CA GLN A 104 -14.68 14.16 1.15
C GLN A 104 -15.96 13.56 1.74
N THR A 105 -15.88 12.46 2.50
CA THR A 105 -17.07 11.87 3.11
C THR A 105 -17.44 12.58 4.39
N HIS A 106 -18.72 12.51 4.75
CA HIS A 106 -19.26 13.03 6.02
C HIS A 106 -19.20 12.03 7.18
N LEU A 107 -18.68 10.80 6.92
CA LEU A 107 -18.55 9.77 7.93
C LEU A 107 -17.22 9.91 8.68
N GLU A 108 -17.29 10.12 9.98
CA GLU A 108 -16.12 10.35 10.85
C GLU A 108 -15.11 9.21 10.80
N ASP A 109 -15.60 7.97 10.75
CA ASP A 109 -14.74 6.79 10.66
C ASP A 109 -13.90 6.75 9.37
N LEU A 110 -14.46 7.22 8.25
CA LEU A 110 -13.72 7.31 6.99
C LEU A 110 -12.70 8.45 7.00
N GLN A 111 -13.01 9.55 7.68
CA GLN A 111 -12.04 10.61 7.90
C GLN A 111 -10.90 10.15 8.83
N LYS A 112 -11.20 9.27 9.78
CA LYS A 112 -10.16 8.61 10.59
C LYS A 112 -9.26 7.74 9.74
N ILE A 113 -9.81 6.89 8.88
CA ILE A 113 -9.01 6.09 7.92
C ILE A 113 -8.09 7.00 7.10
N ALA A 114 -8.60 8.10 6.55
CA ALA A 114 -7.78 9.05 5.79
C ALA A 114 -6.61 9.63 6.59
N ARG A 115 -6.78 9.90 7.88
CA ARG A 115 -5.68 10.35 8.77
C ARG A 115 -4.68 9.22 9.04
N ASP A 116 -5.16 7.99 9.25
CA ASP A 116 -4.30 6.83 9.45
C ASP A 116 -3.42 6.58 8.20
N GLU A 117 -3.97 6.76 6.99
CA GLU A 117 -3.22 6.66 5.72
C GLU A 117 -2.08 7.69 5.63
N GLU A 118 -2.25 8.90 6.13
CA GLU A 118 -1.16 9.90 6.19
C GLU A 118 -0.03 9.45 7.12
N ILE A 119 -0.37 8.78 8.23
CA ILE A 119 0.61 8.20 9.14
C ILE A 119 1.31 7.01 8.49
N HIS A 120 0.59 6.17 7.74
CA HIS A 120 1.15 5.05 6.98
C HIS A 120 2.19 5.54 5.97
N GLU A 121 1.89 6.59 5.20
CA GLU A 121 2.85 7.20 4.27
C GLU A 121 4.13 7.62 4.98
N SER A 122 4.03 8.26 6.15
CA SER A 122 5.20 8.64 6.96
C SER A 122 6.02 7.44 7.42
N ARG A 123 5.37 6.35 7.83
CA ARG A 123 6.04 5.12 8.26
C ARG A 123 6.71 4.38 7.12
N LEU A 124 6.15 4.43 5.92
CA LEU A 124 6.74 3.83 4.72
C LEU A 124 8.06 4.51 4.31
N ILE A 125 8.24 5.79 4.66
CA ILE A 125 9.51 6.49 4.45
C ILE A 125 10.65 5.91 5.31
N GLU A 126 10.32 5.28 6.46
CA GLU A 126 11.30 4.65 7.33
C GLU A 126 11.83 3.31 6.79
N LEU A 127 11.24 2.77 5.74
CA LEU A 127 11.67 1.52 5.14
C LEU A 127 13.03 1.68 4.43
N ILE A 128 13.91 0.73 4.68
CA ILE A 128 15.24 0.66 4.05
C ILE A 128 15.21 -0.42 2.98
N ASP A 129 15.49 -0.04 1.75
CA ASP A 129 15.66 -0.96 0.64
C ASP A 129 17.14 -1.05 0.24
N GLU A 130 17.90 -1.85 0.98
CA GLU A 130 19.33 -2.06 0.72
C GLU A 130 19.57 -2.77 -0.62
N GLU A 131 18.70 -3.69 -1.00
CA GLU A 131 18.83 -4.44 -2.27
C GLU A 131 18.56 -3.52 -3.47
N GLY A 132 17.53 -2.69 -3.40
CA GLY A 132 17.23 -1.71 -4.44
C GLY A 132 18.30 -0.63 -4.58
N LEU A 133 18.84 -0.15 -3.46
CA LEU A 133 19.96 0.81 -3.46
C LEU A 133 21.22 0.20 -4.08
N ASN A 134 21.54 -1.05 -3.78
CA ASN A 134 22.68 -1.75 -4.37
C ASN A 134 22.51 -1.96 -5.88
N TYR A 135 21.31 -2.32 -6.31
CA TYR A 135 20.99 -2.47 -7.74
C TYR A 135 21.11 -1.12 -8.48
N MET A 136 20.55 -0.05 -7.94
CA MET A 136 20.66 1.31 -8.51
C MET A 136 22.12 1.77 -8.59
N SER A 137 22.90 1.53 -7.55
CA SER A 137 24.34 1.85 -7.54
C SER A 137 25.08 1.10 -8.65
N SER A 138 24.79 -0.19 -8.83
CA SER A 138 25.41 -1.00 -9.89
C SER A 138 25.06 -0.51 -11.29
N VAL A 139 23.81 -0.10 -11.51
CA VAL A 139 23.36 0.49 -12.79
C VAL A 139 24.07 1.80 -13.08
N VAL A 140 24.17 2.69 -12.08
CA VAL A 140 24.85 3.99 -12.22
C VAL A 140 26.33 3.79 -12.51
N LEU A 141 27.01 2.89 -11.79
CA LEU A 141 28.42 2.56 -12.03
C LEU A 141 28.63 2.00 -13.44
N GLY A 142 27.78 1.05 -13.86
CA GLY A 142 27.86 0.48 -15.22
C GLY A 142 27.64 1.50 -16.32
N LEU A 143 26.74 2.46 -16.13
CA LEU A 143 26.53 3.57 -17.06
C LEU A 143 27.74 4.51 -17.12
N ASN A 144 28.36 4.83 -15.97
CA ASN A 144 29.56 5.65 -15.94
C ASN A 144 30.73 5.00 -16.66
N ASP A 145 30.94 3.70 -16.44
CA ASP A 145 32.00 2.94 -17.13
C ASP A 145 31.77 2.92 -18.65
N ALA A 146 30.54 2.69 -19.08
CA ALA A 146 30.19 2.73 -20.50
C ALA A 146 30.44 4.12 -21.13
N LEU A 147 30.11 5.21 -20.40
CA LEU A 147 30.36 6.57 -20.89
C LEU A 147 31.86 6.90 -21.00
N VAL A 148 32.69 6.36 -20.11
CA VAL A 148 34.15 6.55 -20.15
C VAL A 148 34.77 5.79 -21.34
N GLU A 149 34.26 4.60 -21.69
CA GLU A 149 34.74 3.83 -22.85
C GLU A 149 34.43 4.50 -24.19
N PHE A 150 33.38 5.35 -24.27
CA PHE A 150 33.00 6.05 -25.50
C PHE A 150 33.65 7.44 -25.66
N THR A 151 34.46 7.88 -24.72
CA THR A 151 35.20 9.15 -24.78
C THR A 151 36.68 8.92 -25.01
#